data_edd5bf7b3ebc99935a40592a6ed98189
#
_entry.id   edd5bf7b3ebc99935a40592a6ed98189
#
_cell.length_a   1.000
_cell.length_b   1.000
_cell.length_c   1.000
_cell.angle_alpha   90.00
_cell.angle_beta   90.00
_cell.angle_gamma   90.00
#
_symmetry.space_group_name_H-M   'P 1'
#
loop_
_entity.id
_entity.type
_entity.pdbx_description
1 polymer ?
#
loop_
_entity_poly.entity_id
_entity_poly.type
_entity_poly.pdbx_seq_one_letter_code
_entity_poly.pdbx_strand_id
1 'polypeptide(L)'
;VSTSSQTPENGVADIQWRHPEAIVECDWLKDQIGNPSLRIYDCTTYLHYTDDHPSKPYDVGSGYAEYAKAHIPQSAYLDLQNDLSDQDSPYSFTLPTLTSLADRFQALGVGSPYHIVLYARNGLQWATRIWWMLYVLGYRKVSVLNGGFAEWQRLGLPIEQASTVFAPADFTAEYKPGIFVGKDSVLAAIADPSSVLINALTEDIHVGDNPRYGRRGRIANSCNIPFHQLVDGESGKLIPAPQAWQVFKDKNISPGQKIMNYCGGGIAATLDAFVLHQLGFPALFIYDNSMSEWAMDPELPMETG
;
A
#
# COMPACT_ATOMS: atom_id res chain seq x y z
N VAL A 1 -29.66 -11.79 8.43
CA VAL A 1 -30.08 -10.43 8.09
C VAL A 1 -29.27 -10.04 6.87
N SER A 2 -29.95 -10.00 5.73
CA SER A 2 -29.39 -9.67 4.40
C SER A 2 -29.08 -8.16 4.35
N THR A 3 -27.82 -7.79 4.35
CA THR A 3 -27.41 -6.43 4.02
C THR A 3 -27.29 -6.33 2.50
N SER A 4 -28.32 -5.80 1.87
CA SER A 4 -28.31 -5.42 0.46
C SER A 4 -27.22 -4.39 0.22
N SER A 5 -26.27 -4.70 -0.66
CA SER A 5 -25.32 -3.75 -1.26
C SER A 5 -26.10 -2.80 -2.15
N GLN A 6 -26.61 -1.71 -1.59
CA GLN A 6 -27.18 -0.62 -2.40
C GLN A 6 -26.02 0.16 -3.01
N THR A 7 -25.91 0.08 -4.32
CA THR A 7 -25.22 1.09 -5.13
C THR A 7 -25.88 2.43 -4.80
N PRO A 8 -25.13 3.50 -4.46
CA PRO A 8 -25.75 4.79 -4.23
C PRO A 8 -26.37 5.31 -5.52
N GLU A 9 -27.70 5.39 -5.57
CA GLU A 9 -28.47 6.11 -6.60
C GLU A 9 -28.28 7.64 -6.53
N ASN A 10 -27.53 8.10 -5.50
CA ASN A 10 -27.17 9.50 -5.30
C ASN A 10 -25.93 9.84 -6.11
N GLY A 11 -25.89 11.08 -6.65
CA GLY A 11 -24.86 11.54 -7.59
C GLY A 11 -23.43 11.38 -7.04
N VAL A 12 -22.43 11.35 -7.94
CA VAL A 12 -21.00 11.19 -7.63
C VAL A 12 -20.51 12.14 -6.52
N ALA A 13 -21.14 13.30 -6.36
CA ALA A 13 -20.81 14.29 -5.33
C ALA A 13 -21.01 13.82 -3.88
N ASP A 14 -21.85 12.80 -3.63
CA ASP A 14 -22.17 12.31 -2.30
C ASP A 14 -21.27 11.17 -1.81
N ILE A 15 -20.28 10.76 -2.63
CA ILE A 15 -19.37 9.67 -2.29
C ILE A 15 -18.40 10.13 -1.19
N GLN A 16 -18.34 9.36 -0.11
CA GLN A 16 -17.49 9.59 1.05
C GLN A 16 -16.59 8.36 1.29
N TRP A 17 -15.47 8.58 1.98
CA TRP A 17 -14.65 7.49 2.48
C TRP A 17 -15.44 6.62 3.46
N ARG A 18 -15.44 5.30 3.25
CA ARG A 18 -16.19 4.33 4.07
C ARG A 18 -15.52 4.04 5.40
N HIS A 19 -14.21 4.23 5.45
CA HIS A 19 -13.35 3.94 6.61
C HIS A 19 -12.49 5.17 6.95
N PRO A 20 -13.12 6.35 7.27
CA PRO A 20 -12.38 7.57 7.52
C PRO A 20 -11.41 7.46 8.71
N GLU A 21 -11.65 6.53 9.64
CA GLU A 21 -10.78 6.23 10.77
C GLU A 21 -9.40 5.68 10.35
N ALA A 22 -9.28 5.15 9.13
CA ALA A 22 -8.01 4.65 8.59
C ALA A 22 -7.15 5.77 7.97
N ILE A 23 -7.63 7.01 7.94
CA ILE A 23 -6.95 8.17 7.38
C ILE A 23 -6.91 9.25 8.45
N VAL A 24 -5.72 9.80 8.74
CA VAL A 24 -5.58 10.91 9.69
C VAL A 24 -4.86 12.08 9.02
N GLU A 25 -5.26 13.30 9.39
CA GLU A 25 -4.67 14.54 8.89
C GLU A 25 -3.52 15.01 9.80
N CYS A 26 -2.61 15.83 9.24
CA CYS A 26 -1.46 16.35 9.96
C CYS A 26 -1.85 17.18 11.19
N ASP A 27 -2.91 17.99 11.12
CA ASP A 27 -3.37 18.78 12.27
C ASP A 27 -3.87 17.88 13.40
N TRP A 28 -4.64 16.83 13.07
CA TRP A 28 -5.06 15.85 14.07
C TRP A 28 -3.85 15.17 14.72
N LEU A 29 -2.90 14.70 13.93
CA LEU A 29 -1.72 14.01 14.46
C LEU A 29 -0.87 14.94 15.35
N LYS A 30 -0.68 16.19 14.94
CA LYS A 30 0.01 17.21 15.74
C LYS A 30 -0.59 17.34 17.14
N ASP A 31 -1.93 17.38 17.22
CA ASP A 31 -2.64 17.51 18.51
C ASP A 31 -2.59 16.21 19.35
N GLN A 32 -2.21 15.08 18.74
CA GLN A 32 -2.03 13.81 19.43
C GLN A 32 -0.58 13.52 19.85
N ILE A 33 0.39 14.35 19.49
CA ILE A 33 1.78 14.19 19.95
C ILE A 33 1.82 14.18 21.47
N GLY A 34 2.45 13.18 22.07
CA GLY A 34 2.48 12.96 23.52
C GLY A 34 1.35 12.10 24.07
N ASN A 35 0.41 11.66 23.25
CA ASN A 35 -0.62 10.72 23.68
C ASN A 35 -0.01 9.32 23.90
N PRO A 36 -0.01 8.77 25.13
CA PRO A 36 0.62 7.49 25.42
C PRO A 36 -0.07 6.29 24.77
N SER A 37 -1.30 6.48 24.25
CA SER A 37 -2.05 5.45 23.51
C SER A 37 -1.76 5.47 22.01
N LEU A 38 -0.91 6.37 21.53
CA LEU A 38 -0.54 6.51 20.12
C LEU A 38 0.90 6.03 19.91
N ARG A 39 1.14 5.32 18.82
CA ARG A 39 2.48 5.00 18.31
C ARG A 39 2.57 5.39 16.84
N ILE A 40 3.57 6.17 16.51
CA ILE A 40 3.78 6.72 15.18
C ILE A 40 4.99 6.03 14.55
N TYR A 41 4.90 5.64 13.27
CA TYR A 41 6.00 4.98 12.57
C TYR A 41 6.28 5.61 11.21
N ASP A 42 7.56 5.88 10.96
CA ASP A 42 8.09 6.20 9.63
C ASP A 42 8.32 4.88 8.86
N CYS A 43 7.68 4.73 7.71
CA CYS A 43 7.74 3.54 6.86
C CYS A 43 8.53 3.79 5.58
N THR A 44 9.33 4.86 5.54
CA THR A 44 10.03 5.30 4.33
C THR A 44 11.00 4.23 3.84
N THR A 45 10.83 3.85 2.58
CA THR A 45 11.71 2.93 1.87
C THR A 45 11.99 3.51 0.49
N TYR A 46 13.20 3.36 -0.02
CA TYR A 46 13.61 3.86 -1.33
C TYR A 46 13.85 2.74 -2.32
N LEU A 47 13.59 3.02 -3.59
CA LEU A 47 13.97 2.15 -4.70
C LEU A 47 15.03 2.88 -5.53
N HIS A 48 16.19 2.27 -5.64
CA HIS A 48 17.27 2.73 -6.50
C HIS A 48 17.22 1.89 -7.77
N TYR A 49 16.58 2.42 -8.81
CA TYR A 49 16.42 1.71 -10.07
C TYR A 49 17.75 1.48 -10.75
N THR A 50 17.95 0.27 -11.25
CA THR A 50 19.16 -0.14 -11.99
C THR A 50 18.74 -0.55 -13.40
N ASP A 51 19.36 0.10 -14.42
CA ASP A 51 19.08 -0.22 -15.82
C ASP A 51 19.84 -1.47 -16.29
N ASP A 52 20.79 -1.96 -15.49
CA ASP A 52 21.79 -2.96 -15.92
C ASP A 52 21.40 -4.40 -15.56
N HIS A 53 20.30 -4.64 -14.84
CA HIS A 53 19.95 -5.99 -14.38
C HIS A 53 18.49 -6.35 -14.66
N PRO A 54 18.21 -7.19 -15.69
CA PRO A 54 16.83 -7.52 -16.08
C PRO A 54 16.05 -8.28 -15.01
N SER A 55 16.72 -9.00 -14.11
CA SER A 55 16.09 -9.77 -13.02
C SER A 55 15.98 -9.02 -11.70
N LYS A 56 16.57 -7.81 -11.59
CA LYS A 56 16.56 -6.99 -10.39
C LYS A 56 16.38 -5.53 -10.77
N PRO A 57 15.15 -5.07 -10.96
CA PRO A 57 14.86 -3.74 -11.50
C PRO A 57 15.27 -2.59 -10.56
N TYR A 58 15.55 -2.88 -9.29
CA TYR A 58 15.94 -1.89 -8.27
C TYR A 58 16.66 -2.54 -7.10
N ASP A 59 17.49 -1.75 -6.43
CA ASP A 59 17.96 -2.03 -5.08
C ASP A 59 17.06 -1.33 -4.07
N VAL A 60 16.82 -1.99 -2.93
CA VAL A 60 16.02 -1.44 -1.83
C VAL A 60 16.91 -0.66 -0.88
N GLY A 61 16.57 0.60 -0.65
CA GLY A 61 17.22 1.48 0.31
C GLY A 61 16.35 1.71 1.53
N SER A 62 16.94 1.57 2.73
CA SER A 62 16.29 1.96 3.99
C SER A 62 16.16 3.48 4.09
N GLY A 63 15.02 3.98 4.56
CA GLY A 63 14.80 5.40 4.87
C GLY A 63 15.35 5.84 6.23
N TYR A 64 16.01 4.96 6.95
CA TYR A 64 16.48 5.24 8.32
C TYR A 64 17.42 6.45 8.41
N ALA A 65 18.28 6.65 7.42
CA ALA A 65 19.23 7.76 7.42
C ALA A 65 18.52 9.14 7.35
N GLU A 66 17.43 9.24 6.63
CA GLU A 66 16.60 10.45 6.54
C GLU A 66 15.72 10.60 7.78
N TYR A 67 15.17 9.51 8.31
CA TYR A 67 14.47 9.48 9.60
C TYR A 67 15.38 10.02 10.72
N ALA A 68 16.62 9.57 10.81
CA ALA A 68 17.57 10.02 11.83
C ALA A 68 17.92 11.52 11.75
N LYS A 69 17.80 12.12 10.58
CA LYS A 69 18.02 13.57 10.40
C LYS A 69 16.84 14.42 10.83
N ALA A 70 15.63 13.96 10.56
CA ALA A 70 14.39 14.66 10.90
C ALA A 70 13.19 13.73 10.74
N HIS A 71 12.32 13.65 11.72
CA HIS A 71 11.09 12.85 11.67
C HIS A 71 9.96 13.52 12.48
N ILE A 72 8.75 13.00 12.37
CA ILE A 72 7.62 13.44 13.20
C ILE A 72 7.93 13.11 14.65
N PRO A 73 7.77 14.05 15.60
CA PRO A 73 8.11 13.81 17.01
C PRO A 73 7.51 12.52 17.55
N GLN A 74 8.32 11.79 18.35
CA GLN A 74 7.97 10.51 18.98
C GLN A 74 7.66 9.37 17.99
N SER A 75 8.00 9.51 16.70
CA SER A 75 7.90 8.38 15.79
C SER A 75 9.08 7.43 15.89
N ALA A 76 8.83 6.13 15.73
CA ALA A 76 9.84 5.11 15.49
C ALA A 76 9.97 4.82 13.98
N TYR A 77 10.96 4.04 13.59
CA TYR A 77 11.15 3.61 12.19
C TYR A 77 10.76 2.14 12.03
N LEU A 78 10.10 1.80 10.93
CA LEU A 78 9.84 0.42 10.50
C LEU A 78 10.58 0.16 9.18
N ASP A 79 11.51 -0.78 9.20
CA ASP A 79 12.20 -1.23 7.97
C ASP A 79 11.38 -2.33 7.29
N LEU A 80 10.67 -1.95 6.23
CA LEU A 80 9.82 -2.89 5.50
C LEU A 80 10.62 -4.08 4.95
N GLN A 81 11.79 -3.83 4.35
CA GLN A 81 12.58 -4.90 3.74
C GLN A 81 13.25 -5.80 4.78
N ASN A 82 13.92 -5.20 5.76
CA ASN A 82 14.75 -5.97 6.68
C ASN A 82 13.96 -6.59 7.83
N ASP A 83 12.95 -5.87 8.37
CA ASP A 83 12.21 -6.32 9.55
C ASP A 83 10.90 -7.04 9.19
N LEU A 84 10.24 -6.68 8.08
CA LEU A 84 8.86 -7.07 7.80
C LEU A 84 8.68 -7.92 6.53
N SER A 85 9.74 -8.19 5.78
CA SER A 85 9.69 -9.01 4.56
C SER A 85 10.35 -10.38 4.74
N ASP A 86 9.94 -11.34 3.91
CA ASP A 86 10.55 -12.66 3.88
C ASP A 86 11.98 -12.57 3.31
N GLN A 87 12.97 -12.89 4.13
CA GLN A 87 14.39 -12.79 3.77
C GLN A 87 14.87 -13.96 2.90
N ASP A 88 14.11 -15.05 2.85
CA ASP A 88 14.43 -16.23 2.03
C ASP A 88 13.84 -16.12 0.62
N SER A 89 12.98 -15.13 0.36
CA SER A 89 12.40 -14.89 -0.95
C SER A 89 13.42 -14.30 -1.92
N PRO A 90 13.43 -14.73 -3.21
CA PRO A 90 14.22 -14.08 -4.25
C PRO A 90 13.69 -12.69 -4.64
N TYR A 91 12.50 -12.33 -4.19
CA TYR A 91 11.82 -11.06 -4.48
C TYR A 91 11.85 -10.15 -3.27
N SER A 92 12.04 -8.83 -3.50
CA SER A 92 11.93 -7.82 -2.45
C SER A 92 10.48 -7.71 -1.96
N PHE A 93 10.31 -7.40 -0.68
CA PHE A 93 9.01 -7.10 -0.05
C PHE A 93 8.04 -8.28 0.07
N THR A 94 8.44 -9.50 -0.30
CA THR A 94 7.57 -10.68 -0.16
C THR A 94 7.02 -10.78 1.27
N LEU A 95 5.72 -11.00 1.38
CA LEU A 95 5.04 -11.14 2.66
C LEU A 95 5.54 -12.41 3.37
N PRO A 96 6.03 -12.32 4.62
CA PRO A 96 6.38 -13.50 5.39
C PRO A 96 5.12 -14.27 5.81
N THR A 97 5.27 -15.44 6.44
CA THR A 97 4.13 -16.13 7.04
C THR A 97 3.43 -15.19 8.03
N LEU A 98 2.09 -15.27 8.09
CA LEU A 98 1.29 -14.36 8.95
C LEU A 98 1.68 -14.49 10.43
N THR A 99 2.05 -15.68 10.89
CA THR A 99 2.56 -15.88 12.26
C THR A 99 3.87 -15.14 12.50
N SER A 100 4.86 -15.32 11.61
CA SER A 100 6.14 -14.61 11.69
C SER A 100 5.95 -13.08 11.63
N LEU A 101 5.03 -12.60 10.78
CA LEU A 101 4.72 -11.19 10.65
C LEU A 101 4.11 -10.62 11.94
N ALA A 102 3.19 -11.36 12.60
CA ALA A 102 2.61 -10.94 13.87
C ALA A 102 3.66 -10.84 14.97
N ASP A 103 4.56 -11.84 15.08
CA ASP A 103 5.66 -11.84 16.05
C ASP A 103 6.61 -10.65 15.86
N ARG A 104 6.91 -10.32 14.58
CA ARG A 104 7.77 -9.16 14.25
C ARG A 104 7.10 -7.84 14.61
N PHE A 105 5.82 -7.64 14.29
CA PHE A 105 5.08 -6.46 14.71
C PHE A 105 5.03 -6.31 16.21
N GLN A 106 4.76 -7.39 16.95
CA GLN A 106 4.80 -7.40 18.41
C GLN A 106 6.16 -6.92 18.94
N ALA A 107 7.24 -7.48 18.43
CA ALA A 107 8.61 -7.12 18.86
C ALA A 107 8.94 -5.65 18.55
N LEU A 108 8.45 -5.11 17.44
CA LEU A 108 8.62 -3.71 17.04
C LEU A 108 7.68 -2.74 17.79
N GLY A 109 6.88 -3.26 18.70
CA GLY A 109 5.96 -2.46 19.50
C GLY A 109 4.65 -2.09 18.78
N VAL A 110 4.34 -2.73 17.67
CA VAL A 110 3.06 -2.57 16.99
C VAL A 110 2.06 -3.57 17.57
N GLY A 111 0.95 -3.10 18.13
CA GLY A 111 -0.05 -3.96 18.74
C GLY A 111 -0.95 -3.24 19.75
N SER A 112 -1.73 -4.02 20.50
CA SER A 112 -2.67 -3.50 21.49
C SER A 112 -1.92 -2.96 22.73
N PRO A 113 -2.47 -1.93 23.39
CA PRO A 113 -3.74 -1.27 23.11
C PRO A 113 -3.64 -0.07 22.14
N TYR A 114 -2.53 0.14 21.48
CA TYR A 114 -2.16 1.38 20.82
C TYR A 114 -2.94 1.64 19.52
N HIS A 115 -3.14 2.92 19.20
CA HIS A 115 -3.48 3.37 17.85
C HIS A 115 -2.17 3.59 17.09
N ILE A 116 -2.03 2.95 15.94
CA ILE A 116 -0.83 3.03 15.11
C ILE A 116 -1.06 4.04 14.00
N VAL A 117 -0.16 5.01 13.85
CA VAL A 117 -0.15 5.93 12.70
C VAL A 117 1.08 5.67 11.86
N LEU A 118 0.85 5.41 10.58
CA LEU A 118 1.89 5.09 9.60
C LEU A 118 2.08 6.28 8.66
N TYR A 119 3.32 6.66 8.40
CA TYR A 119 3.63 7.66 7.40
C TYR A 119 4.89 7.29 6.61
N ALA A 120 5.08 7.94 5.46
CA ALA A 120 6.32 7.88 4.70
C ALA A 120 6.63 9.24 4.07
N ARG A 121 7.86 9.41 3.56
CA ARG A 121 8.34 10.66 2.96
C ARG A 121 8.06 10.77 1.47
N ASN A 122 8.07 9.63 0.79
CA ASN A 122 8.10 9.52 -0.66
C ASN A 122 6.85 8.82 -1.22
N GLY A 123 5.72 9.01 -0.55
CA GLY A 123 4.41 8.56 -1.01
C GLY A 123 3.70 7.60 -0.05
N LEU A 124 2.37 7.62 -0.14
CA LEU A 124 1.49 6.88 0.77
C LEU A 124 1.59 5.36 0.61
N GLN A 125 2.05 4.85 -0.54
CA GLN A 125 2.13 3.42 -0.85
C GLN A 125 2.98 2.63 0.17
N TRP A 126 3.97 3.23 0.77
CA TRP A 126 4.80 2.59 1.80
C TRP A 126 4.03 2.38 3.10
N ALA A 127 3.27 3.40 3.50
CA ALA A 127 2.39 3.30 4.66
C ALA A 127 1.20 2.36 4.40
N THR A 128 0.60 2.40 3.20
CA THR A 128 -0.51 1.49 2.87
C THR A 128 -0.06 0.04 2.75
N ARG A 129 1.19 -0.24 2.36
CA ARG A 129 1.74 -1.60 2.41
C ARG A 129 1.69 -2.15 3.83
N ILE A 130 2.21 -1.41 4.81
CA ILE A 130 2.21 -1.85 6.21
C ILE A 130 0.79 -1.86 6.78
N TRP A 131 -0.06 -0.92 6.38
CA TRP A 131 -1.47 -0.91 6.75
C TRP A 131 -2.18 -2.22 6.33
N TRP A 132 -1.96 -2.70 5.09
CA TRP A 132 -2.52 -3.95 4.61
C TRP A 132 -1.94 -5.17 5.33
N MET A 133 -0.65 -5.16 5.67
CA MET A 133 -0.02 -6.20 6.48
C MET A 133 -0.69 -6.32 7.85
N LEU A 134 -0.99 -5.19 8.50
CA LEU A 134 -1.74 -5.16 9.75
C LEU A 134 -3.20 -5.57 9.56
N TYR A 135 -3.81 -5.14 8.44
CA TYR A 135 -5.19 -5.49 8.11
C TYR A 135 -5.41 -7.00 7.97
N VAL A 136 -4.51 -7.72 7.29
CA VAL A 136 -4.60 -9.18 7.14
C VAL A 136 -4.35 -9.94 8.44
N LEU A 137 -3.67 -9.32 9.39
CA LEU A 137 -3.50 -9.84 10.75
C LEU A 137 -4.68 -9.52 11.68
N GLY A 138 -5.70 -8.82 11.18
CA GLY A 138 -6.88 -8.45 11.99
C GLY A 138 -6.71 -7.16 12.79
N TYR A 139 -5.57 -6.46 12.72
CA TYR A 139 -5.37 -5.22 13.45
C TYR A 139 -6.09 -4.05 12.78
N ARG A 140 -6.97 -3.37 13.53
CA ARG A 140 -7.83 -2.30 12.99
C ARG A 140 -7.57 -0.90 13.53
N LYS A 141 -6.82 -0.80 14.65
CA LYS A 141 -6.44 0.50 15.22
C LYS A 141 -5.21 1.06 14.51
N VAL A 142 -5.29 1.21 13.19
CA VAL A 142 -4.19 1.68 12.34
C VAL A 142 -4.70 2.68 11.32
N SER A 143 -3.98 3.78 11.15
CA SER A 143 -4.30 4.84 10.19
C SER A 143 -3.05 5.23 9.40
N VAL A 144 -3.28 5.74 8.20
CA VAL A 144 -2.25 6.34 7.34
C VAL A 144 -2.33 7.86 7.47
N LEU A 145 -1.19 8.52 7.67
CA LEU A 145 -1.10 9.98 7.67
C LEU A 145 -1.23 10.51 6.24
N ASN A 146 -2.32 11.21 5.96
CA ASN A 146 -2.63 11.76 4.65
C ASN A 146 -1.61 12.83 4.24
N GLY A 147 -0.91 12.60 3.12
CA GLY A 147 0.20 13.44 2.65
C GLY A 147 1.56 13.11 3.27
N GLY A 148 1.61 12.26 4.31
CA GLY A 148 2.84 11.78 4.91
C GLY A 148 3.76 12.88 5.46
N PHE A 149 5.08 12.62 5.47
CA PHE A 149 6.05 13.57 6.00
C PHE A 149 6.22 14.81 5.11
N ALA A 150 6.00 14.71 3.82
CA ALA A 150 6.10 15.86 2.91
C ALA A 150 5.07 16.93 3.27
N GLU A 151 3.82 16.54 3.50
CA GLU A 151 2.75 17.46 3.92
C GLU A 151 3.02 18.02 5.33
N TRP A 152 3.51 17.17 6.25
CA TRP A 152 3.93 17.60 7.59
C TRP A 152 4.96 18.73 7.55
N GLN A 153 5.98 18.59 6.70
CA GLN A 153 7.01 19.63 6.49
C GLN A 153 6.44 20.87 5.78
N ARG A 154 5.59 20.69 4.76
CA ARG A 154 4.97 21.80 4.02
C ARG A 154 4.15 22.71 4.94
N LEU A 155 3.51 22.12 5.96
CA LEU A 155 2.77 22.83 6.99
C LEU A 155 3.65 23.45 8.09
N GLY A 156 4.97 23.26 8.03
CA GLY A 156 5.92 23.79 9.03
C GLY A 156 5.74 23.19 10.42
N LEU A 157 5.26 21.95 10.51
CA LEU A 157 4.98 21.28 11.77
C LEU A 157 6.29 20.79 12.46
N PRO A 158 6.28 20.57 13.78
CA PRO A 158 7.48 20.20 14.55
C PRO A 158 8.14 18.93 14.04
N ILE A 159 9.48 18.91 14.07
CA ILE A 159 10.31 17.74 13.76
C ILE A 159 11.28 17.49 14.91
N GLU A 160 11.75 16.23 15.03
CA GLU A 160 12.81 15.87 15.96
C GLU A 160 13.84 14.93 15.32
N GLN A 161 14.95 14.69 16.05
CA GLN A 161 16.05 13.80 15.62
C GLN A 161 16.29 12.67 16.63
N ALA A 162 15.66 12.75 17.81
CA ALA A 162 15.79 11.76 18.85
C ALA A 162 15.06 10.47 18.47
N SER A 163 15.80 9.40 18.20
CA SER A 163 15.21 8.11 17.83
C SER A 163 14.31 7.56 18.93
N THR A 164 13.10 7.18 18.56
CA THR A 164 12.15 6.49 19.42
C THR A 164 12.21 4.99 19.18
N VAL A 165 12.23 4.22 20.25
CA VAL A 165 12.09 2.76 20.23
C VAL A 165 10.96 2.40 21.19
N PHE A 166 9.92 1.76 20.66
CA PHE A 166 8.82 1.29 21.48
C PHE A 166 9.13 -0.08 22.10
N ALA A 167 8.70 -0.27 23.35
CA ALA A 167 8.69 -1.60 23.94
C ALA A 167 7.72 -2.52 23.19
N PRO A 168 7.98 -3.85 23.16
CA PRO A 168 7.05 -4.81 22.58
C PRO A 168 5.61 -4.58 23.06
N ALA A 169 4.65 -4.87 22.17
CA ALA A 169 3.22 -4.71 22.44
C ALA A 169 2.51 -6.06 22.33
N ASP A 170 1.34 -6.19 22.93
CA ASP A 170 0.53 -7.38 22.77
C ASP A 170 -0.10 -7.40 21.36
N PHE A 171 0.07 -8.50 20.64
CA PHE A 171 -0.50 -8.66 19.31
C PHE A 171 -1.33 -9.95 19.24
N THR A 172 -2.65 -9.80 19.28
CA THR A 172 -3.57 -10.93 19.04
C THR A 172 -4.01 -10.87 17.58
N ALA A 173 -3.55 -11.82 16.79
CA ALA A 173 -3.86 -11.87 15.36
C ALA A 173 -5.18 -12.61 15.10
N GLU A 174 -6.05 -11.98 14.28
CA GLU A 174 -7.22 -12.61 13.65
C GLU A 174 -6.97 -12.66 12.15
N TYR A 175 -6.32 -13.71 11.70
CA TYR A 175 -5.88 -13.83 10.31
C TYR A 175 -7.03 -13.72 9.31
N LYS A 176 -6.86 -12.85 8.30
CA LYS A 176 -7.72 -12.75 7.11
C LYS A 176 -6.90 -13.14 5.87
N PRO A 177 -6.69 -14.43 5.63
CA PRO A 177 -5.92 -14.89 4.48
C PRO A 177 -6.63 -14.55 3.17
N GLY A 178 -5.86 -14.51 2.07
CA GLY A 178 -6.40 -14.39 0.72
C GLY A 178 -6.51 -12.96 0.18
N ILE A 179 -6.06 -11.93 0.92
CA ILE A 179 -5.90 -10.57 0.37
C ILE A 179 -4.59 -10.47 -0.42
N PHE A 180 -3.48 -10.87 0.19
CA PHE A 180 -2.23 -11.07 -0.57
C PHE A 180 -2.28 -12.43 -1.26
N VAL A 181 -2.03 -12.43 -2.56
CA VAL A 181 -2.13 -13.62 -3.43
C VAL A 181 -0.87 -13.81 -4.24
N GLY A 182 -0.65 -15.04 -4.68
CA GLY A 182 0.44 -15.41 -5.58
C GLY A 182 0.00 -15.46 -7.05
N LYS A 183 0.95 -15.77 -7.93
CA LYS A 183 0.78 -15.80 -9.39
C LYS A 183 -0.36 -16.70 -9.90
N ASP A 184 -0.62 -17.84 -9.23
CA ASP A 184 -1.67 -18.77 -9.66
C ASP A 184 -3.08 -18.13 -9.56
N SER A 185 -3.30 -17.31 -8.52
CA SER A 185 -4.56 -16.55 -8.38
C SER A 185 -4.72 -15.50 -9.47
N VAL A 186 -3.62 -14.86 -9.86
CA VAL A 186 -3.61 -13.87 -10.94
C VAL A 186 -3.86 -14.54 -12.28
N LEU A 187 -3.22 -15.69 -12.54
CA LEU A 187 -3.43 -16.47 -13.77
C LEU A 187 -4.91 -16.90 -13.90
N ALA A 188 -5.51 -17.34 -12.80
CA ALA A 188 -6.93 -17.67 -12.77
C ALA A 188 -7.82 -16.43 -13.03
N ALA A 189 -7.45 -15.27 -12.49
CA ALA A 189 -8.19 -14.02 -12.66
C ALA A 189 -8.19 -13.50 -14.12
N ILE A 190 -7.13 -13.76 -14.90
CA ILE A 190 -7.07 -13.40 -16.32
C ILE A 190 -8.21 -14.06 -17.12
N ALA A 191 -8.57 -15.28 -16.76
CA ALA A 191 -9.63 -16.06 -17.43
C ALA A 191 -11.03 -15.85 -16.82
N ASP A 192 -11.14 -15.15 -15.69
CA ASP A 192 -12.40 -14.93 -14.97
C ASP A 192 -13.03 -13.57 -15.36
N PRO A 193 -14.16 -13.56 -16.10
CA PRO A 193 -14.81 -12.32 -16.52
C PRO A 193 -15.39 -11.49 -15.35
N SER A 194 -15.49 -12.05 -14.16
CA SER A 194 -15.87 -11.33 -12.93
C SER A 194 -14.70 -10.64 -12.23
N SER A 195 -13.49 -10.87 -12.73
CA SER A 195 -12.24 -10.29 -12.18
C SER A 195 -11.78 -9.12 -13.06
N VAL A 196 -11.19 -8.11 -12.41
CA VAL A 196 -10.48 -7.00 -13.04
C VAL A 196 -9.08 -6.95 -12.48
N LEU A 197 -8.09 -6.90 -13.36
CA LEU A 197 -6.69 -6.71 -13.01
C LEU A 197 -6.33 -5.23 -13.17
N ILE A 198 -5.79 -4.61 -12.12
CA ILE A 198 -5.33 -3.21 -12.12
C ILE A 198 -3.81 -3.20 -12.02
N ASN A 199 -3.17 -2.57 -13.01
CA ASN A 199 -1.75 -2.23 -12.99
C ASN A 199 -1.58 -0.84 -12.39
N ALA A 200 -0.97 -0.76 -11.20
CA ALA A 200 -0.68 0.49 -10.49
C ALA A 200 0.62 1.19 -10.95
N LEU A 201 1.36 0.62 -11.90
CA LEU A 201 2.57 1.22 -12.47
C LEU A 201 2.25 2.35 -13.45
N THR A 202 3.27 3.10 -13.84
CA THR A 202 3.16 4.17 -14.84
C THR A 202 2.76 3.65 -16.21
N GLU A 203 2.16 4.51 -17.02
CA GLU A 203 1.64 4.16 -18.33
C GLU A 203 2.73 3.63 -19.28
N ASP A 204 3.92 4.23 -19.25
CA ASP A 204 5.07 3.80 -20.06
C ASP A 204 5.49 2.35 -19.81
N ILE A 205 5.40 1.89 -18.56
CA ILE A 205 5.62 0.48 -18.21
C ILE A 205 4.44 -0.37 -18.69
N HIS A 206 3.19 0.10 -18.49
CA HIS A 206 1.99 -0.62 -18.84
C HIS A 206 1.88 -0.91 -20.33
N VAL A 207 2.16 0.07 -21.19
CA VAL A 207 2.12 -0.09 -22.66
C VAL A 207 3.36 -0.79 -23.20
N GLY A 208 4.44 -0.92 -22.42
CA GLY A 208 5.66 -1.61 -22.80
C GLY A 208 6.75 -0.73 -23.38
N ASP A 209 6.64 0.58 -23.29
CA ASP A 209 7.70 1.50 -23.71
C ASP A 209 8.93 1.39 -22.79
N ASN A 210 8.68 1.14 -21.50
CA ASN A 210 9.71 0.98 -20.48
C ASN A 210 9.80 -0.50 -20.02
N PRO A 211 10.91 -1.22 -20.33
CA PRO A 211 11.07 -2.64 -19.98
C PRO A 211 11.64 -2.87 -18.58
N ARG A 212 11.32 -2.05 -17.61
CA ARG A 212 11.91 -2.03 -16.25
C ARG A 212 12.00 -3.38 -15.57
N TYR A 213 11.02 -4.27 -15.79
CA TYR A 213 10.96 -5.61 -15.19
C TYR A 213 11.47 -6.74 -16.09
N GLY A 214 12.22 -6.40 -17.16
CA GLY A 214 12.81 -7.34 -18.09
C GLY A 214 11.94 -7.63 -19.31
N ARG A 215 10.67 -8.00 -19.13
CA ARG A 215 9.68 -8.14 -20.22
C ARG A 215 8.86 -6.86 -20.36
N ARG A 216 8.60 -6.48 -21.60
CA ARG A 216 7.80 -5.28 -21.92
C ARG A 216 6.32 -5.52 -21.67
N GLY A 217 5.63 -4.50 -21.14
CA GLY A 217 4.18 -4.47 -21.03
C GLY A 217 3.64 -4.88 -19.67
N ARG A 218 2.45 -5.44 -19.69
CA ARG A 218 1.60 -5.70 -18.53
C ARG A 218 1.13 -7.14 -18.48
N ILE A 219 0.61 -7.55 -17.33
CA ILE A 219 -0.17 -8.79 -17.21
C ILE A 219 -1.37 -8.70 -18.15
N ALA A 220 -1.62 -9.77 -18.93
CA ALA A 220 -2.68 -9.81 -19.91
C ALA A 220 -4.07 -9.45 -19.33
N ASN A 221 -4.91 -8.78 -20.10
CA ASN A 221 -6.24 -8.32 -19.70
C ASN A 221 -6.27 -7.30 -18.54
N SER A 222 -5.16 -6.65 -18.20
CA SER A 222 -5.16 -5.64 -17.14
C SER A 222 -5.43 -4.23 -17.68
N CYS A 223 -6.12 -3.41 -16.90
CA CYS A 223 -6.21 -1.98 -17.11
C CYS A 223 -5.15 -1.23 -16.29
N ASN A 224 -4.89 0.01 -16.66
CA ASN A 224 -3.93 0.86 -15.95
C ASN A 224 -4.64 1.93 -15.12
N ILE A 225 -4.29 1.96 -13.85
CA ILE A 225 -4.58 3.06 -12.93
C ILE A 225 -3.28 3.32 -12.17
N PRO A 226 -2.42 4.20 -12.68
CA PRO A 226 -1.18 4.55 -11.98
C PRO A 226 -1.46 5.12 -10.59
N PHE A 227 -0.83 4.55 -9.56
CA PHE A 227 -1.08 4.90 -8.16
C PHE A 227 -0.98 6.42 -7.87
N HIS A 228 -0.12 7.13 -8.61
CA HIS A 228 0.05 8.58 -8.45
C HIS A 228 -1.15 9.40 -8.93
N GLN A 229 -2.09 8.82 -9.70
CA GLN A 229 -3.36 9.48 -10.05
C GLN A 229 -4.33 9.54 -8.87
N LEU A 230 -4.10 8.78 -7.81
CA LEU A 230 -4.93 8.72 -6.62
C LEU A 230 -4.48 9.69 -5.52
N VAL A 231 -3.43 10.46 -5.78
CA VAL A 231 -2.87 11.45 -4.87
C VAL A 231 -2.73 12.80 -5.54
N ASP A 232 -2.89 13.86 -4.77
CA ASP A 232 -2.60 15.21 -5.21
C ASP A 232 -1.09 15.43 -5.32
N GLY A 233 -0.64 15.93 -6.45
CA GLY A 233 0.79 16.04 -6.77
C GLY A 233 1.57 17.06 -5.94
N GLU A 234 0.89 18.02 -5.27
CA GLU A 234 1.54 19.03 -4.44
C GLU A 234 1.59 18.59 -2.97
N SER A 235 0.47 18.15 -2.42
CA SER A 235 0.35 17.78 -1.01
C SER A 235 0.66 16.30 -0.73
N GLY A 236 0.67 15.44 -1.75
CA GLY A 236 0.77 14.00 -1.60
C GLY A 236 -0.43 13.34 -0.91
N LYS A 237 -1.50 14.10 -0.64
CA LYS A 237 -2.74 13.60 -0.05
C LYS A 237 -3.56 12.78 -1.04
N LEU A 238 -4.38 11.88 -0.53
CA LEU A 238 -5.42 11.26 -1.34
C LEU A 238 -6.29 12.33 -2.00
N ILE A 239 -6.60 12.16 -3.28
CA ILE A 239 -7.61 12.99 -3.95
C ILE A 239 -8.97 12.76 -3.29
N PRO A 240 -9.93 13.71 -3.38
CA PRO A 240 -11.26 13.56 -2.80
C PRO A 240 -11.97 12.27 -3.26
N ALA A 241 -12.74 11.64 -2.36
CA ALA A 241 -13.43 10.38 -2.64
C ALA A 241 -14.28 10.38 -3.92
N PRO A 242 -15.01 11.47 -4.29
CA PRO A 242 -15.73 11.53 -5.56
C PRO A 242 -14.81 11.47 -6.79
N GLN A 243 -13.62 12.11 -6.71
CA GLN A 243 -12.63 12.08 -7.79
C GLN A 243 -11.99 10.69 -7.90
N ALA A 244 -11.61 10.09 -6.78
CA ALA A 244 -11.08 8.73 -6.75
C ALA A 244 -12.07 7.71 -7.33
N TRP A 245 -13.35 7.82 -6.96
CA TRP A 245 -14.41 7.01 -7.55
C TRP A 245 -14.48 7.15 -9.06
N GLN A 246 -14.37 8.39 -9.59
CA GLN A 246 -14.43 8.64 -11.03
C GLN A 246 -13.27 7.98 -11.78
N VAL A 247 -12.05 7.97 -11.21
CA VAL A 247 -10.88 7.29 -11.79
C VAL A 247 -11.18 5.81 -12.05
N PHE A 248 -11.77 5.10 -11.07
CA PHE A 248 -12.13 3.69 -11.23
C PHE A 248 -13.32 3.48 -12.16
N LYS A 249 -14.32 4.33 -12.06
CA LYS A 249 -15.51 4.27 -12.91
C LYS A 249 -15.20 4.44 -14.40
N ASP A 250 -14.26 5.32 -14.75
CA ASP A 250 -13.82 5.56 -16.12
C ASP A 250 -13.14 4.33 -16.75
N LYS A 251 -12.68 3.40 -15.92
CA LYS A 251 -12.15 2.08 -16.30
C LYS A 251 -13.20 0.96 -16.21
N ASN A 252 -14.50 1.30 -16.03
CA ASN A 252 -15.60 0.36 -15.84
C ASN A 252 -15.44 -0.57 -14.63
N ILE A 253 -14.77 -0.10 -13.57
CA ILE A 253 -14.58 -0.85 -12.34
C ILE A 253 -15.74 -0.57 -11.39
N SER A 254 -16.32 -1.63 -10.85
CA SER A 254 -17.50 -1.58 -9.98
C SER A 254 -17.40 -2.52 -8.78
N PRO A 255 -18.09 -2.23 -7.64
CA PRO A 255 -17.97 -3.01 -6.40
C PRO A 255 -18.37 -4.49 -6.48
N GLY A 256 -19.09 -4.90 -7.55
CA GLY A 256 -19.47 -6.30 -7.77
C GLY A 256 -18.37 -7.20 -8.33
N GLN A 257 -17.25 -6.63 -8.73
CA GLN A 257 -16.13 -7.34 -9.35
C GLN A 257 -15.08 -7.75 -8.29
N LYS A 258 -14.28 -8.78 -8.61
CA LYS A 258 -13.06 -9.13 -7.89
C LYS A 258 -11.92 -8.27 -8.44
N ILE A 259 -11.29 -7.46 -7.60
CA ILE A 259 -10.26 -6.54 -8.05
C ILE A 259 -8.88 -7.06 -7.63
N MET A 260 -8.07 -7.40 -8.62
CA MET A 260 -6.71 -7.86 -8.45
C MET A 260 -5.73 -6.72 -8.74
N ASN A 261 -5.10 -6.16 -7.71
CA ASN A 261 -4.15 -5.07 -7.84
C ASN A 261 -2.72 -5.60 -7.91
N TYR A 262 -1.93 -5.10 -8.86
CA TYR A 262 -0.51 -5.42 -8.95
C TYR A 262 0.33 -4.20 -9.37
N CYS A 263 1.64 -4.28 -9.13
CA CYS A 263 2.59 -3.26 -9.54
C CYS A 263 3.97 -3.87 -9.85
N GLY A 264 5.05 -3.33 -9.31
CA GLY A 264 6.41 -3.88 -9.45
C GLY A 264 6.72 -4.98 -8.44
N GLY A 265 6.48 -4.74 -7.16
CA GLY A 265 6.76 -5.65 -6.04
C GLY A 265 5.73 -5.50 -4.91
N GLY A 266 4.45 -5.34 -5.25
CA GLY A 266 3.34 -5.33 -4.29
C GLY A 266 3.26 -4.10 -3.39
N ILE A 267 3.88 -2.96 -3.76
CA ILE A 267 3.87 -1.73 -2.96
C ILE A 267 2.84 -0.73 -3.50
N ALA A 268 3.01 -0.19 -4.71
CA ALA A 268 2.08 0.78 -5.29
C ALA A 268 0.64 0.23 -5.37
N ALA A 269 0.49 -1.04 -5.69
CA ALA A 269 -0.79 -1.76 -5.72
C ALA A 269 -1.57 -1.69 -4.39
N THR A 270 -0.86 -1.53 -3.26
CA THR A 270 -1.50 -1.38 -1.95
C THR A 270 -2.21 -0.05 -1.78
N LEU A 271 -1.76 1.00 -2.45
CA LEU A 271 -2.44 2.30 -2.44
C LEU A 271 -3.74 2.22 -3.23
N ASP A 272 -3.73 1.63 -4.43
CA ASP A 272 -4.95 1.42 -5.23
C ASP A 272 -5.97 0.58 -4.45
N ALA A 273 -5.51 -0.53 -3.87
CA ALA A 273 -6.36 -1.38 -3.03
C ALA A 273 -6.89 -0.63 -1.79
N PHE A 274 -6.08 0.25 -1.16
CA PHE A 274 -6.50 1.06 -0.02
C PHE A 274 -7.59 2.05 -0.41
N VAL A 275 -7.45 2.74 -1.53
CA VAL A 275 -8.47 3.67 -2.03
C VAL A 275 -9.75 2.93 -2.41
N LEU A 276 -9.66 1.77 -3.06
CA LEU A 276 -10.82 0.91 -3.35
C LEU A 276 -11.52 0.44 -2.07
N HIS A 277 -10.76 0.05 -1.04
CA HIS A 277 -11.31 -0.28 0.27
C HIS A 277 -12.06 0.90 0.89
N GLN A 278 -11.48 2.10 0.83
CA GLN A 278 -12.11 3.35 1.30
C GLN A 278 -13.38 3.69 0.50
N LEU A 279 -13.47 3.29 -0.76
CA LEU A 279 -14.66 3.43 -1.59
C LEU A 279 -15.71 2.32 -1.36
N GLY A 280 -15.39 1.31 -0.53
CA GLY A 280 -16.31 0.25 -0.13
C GLY A 280 -16.33 -0.97 -1.05
N PHE A 281 -15.29 -1.19 -1.84
CA PHE A 281 -15.14 -2.42 -2.64
C PHE A 281 -14.86 -3.63 -1.75
N PRO A 282 -15.65 -4.71 -1.83
CA PRO A 282 -15.56 -5.81 -0.87
C PRO A 282 -14.55 -6.91 -1.23
N ALA A 283 -14.22 -7.06 -2.51
CA ALA A 283 -13.41 -8.17 -3.02
C ALA A 283 -12.10 -7.66 -3.61
N LEU A 284 -11.13 -7.37 -2.74
CA LEU A 284 -9.83 -6.78 -3.07
C LEU A 284 -8.72 -7.79 -2.85
N PHE A 285 -7.82 -7.89 -3.83
CA PHE A 285 -6.66 -8.75 -3.81
C PHE A 285 -5.42 -7.95 -4.23
N ILE A 286 -4.27 -8.31 -3.68
CA ILE A 286 -2.97 -7.70 -3.96
C ILE A 286 -2.03 -8.82 -4.38
N TYR A 287 -1.52 -8.75 -5.60
CA TYR A 287 -0.49 -9.67 -6.05
C TYR A 287 0.85 -9.27 -5.45
N ASP A 288 1.31 -10.07 -4.49
CA ASP A 288 2.43 -9.72 -3.60
C ASP A 288 3.74 -9.45 -4.37
N ASN A 289 4.22 -10.42 -5.15
CA ASN A 289 5.48 -10.29 -5.89
C ASN A 289 5.34 -9.52 -7.22
N SER A 290 4.11 -9.34 -7.71
CA SER A 290 3.80 -8.49 -8.86
C SER A 290 4.68 -8.76 -10.10
N MET A 291 5.11 -7.70 -10.82
CA MET A 291 5.94 -7.82 -12.02
C MET A 291 7.35 -8.35 -11.73
N SER A 292 7.86 -8.22 -10.51
CA SER A 292 9.15 -8.80 -10.13
C SER A 292 9.17 -10.34 -10.24
N GLU A 293 8.02 -10.98 -10.08
CA GLU A 293 7.84 -12.42 -10.33
C GLU A 293 7.30 -12.69 -11.73
N TRP A 294 6.22 -11.99 -12.12
CA TRP A 294 5.48 -12.28 -13.35
C TRP A 294 6.33 -12.13 -14.61
N ALA A 295 7.08 -11.04 -14.72
CA ALA A 295 7.90 -10.76 -15.88
C ALA A 295 9.12 -11.67 -16.03
N MET A 296 9.51 -12.39 -14.97
CA MET A 296 10.63 -13.33 -14.99
C MET A 296 10.23 -14.70 -15.54
N ASP A 297 8.96 -15.03 -15.59
CA ASP A 297 8.45 -16.29 -16.11
C ASP A 297 7.97 -16.09 -17.57
N PRO A 298 8.69 -16.62 -18.57
CA PRO A 298 8.35 -16.43 -19.99
C PRO A 298 7.02 -17.09 -20.40
N GLU A 299 6.53 -18.07 -19.64
CA GLU A 299 5.29 -18.78 -19.93
C GLU A 299 4.05 -17.99 -19.47
N LEU A 300 4.21 -16.98 -18.61
CA LEU A 300 3.08 -16.19 -18.13
C LEU A 300 2.65 -15.15 -19.17
N PRO A 301 1.32 -14.96 -19.39
CA PRO A 301 0.80 -14.11 -20.45
C PRO A 301 1.04 -12.62 -20.14
N MET A 302 1.60 -11.91 -21.13
CA MET A 302 1.80 -10.46 -21.12
C MET A 302 1.31 -9.83 -22.42
N GLU A 303 0.98 -8.55 -22.34
CA GLU A 303 0.52 -7.70 -23.45
C GLU A 303 1.29 -6.39 -23.49
N THR A 304 1.36 -5.78 -24.69
CA THR A 304 1.89 -4.44 -24.94
C THR A 304 0.87 -3.61 -25.72
N GLY A 305 1.02 -2.30 -25.75
CA GLY A 305 0.15 -1.36 -26.49
C GLY A 305 -1.03 -0.81 -25.70
#